data_bd6305654f137ebdd1532958df214e6e
#
_entry.id   bd6305654f137ebdd1532958df214e6e
#
_cell.length_a   1.000
_cell.length_b   1.000
_cell.length_c   1.000
_cell.angle_alpha   90.00
_cell.angle_beta   90.00
_cell.angle_gamma   90.00
#
_symmetry.space_group_name_H-M   'P 1'
#
loop_
_entity.id
_entity.type
_entity.pdbx_description
1 polymer ?
#
loop_
_entity_poly.entity_id
_entity_poly.type
_entity_poly.pdbx_seq_one_letter_code
_entity_poly.pdbx_strand_id
1 'polypeptide(L)'
;MPNIKEVNSISKTLEELVLISGLSGYETNVKNYLSKQLKNKSLKTTSDVLGNLVCTMKGDETLPSVILFAHMDQLGFVVKKIEDNGFIRVEWVGGIPEKALASQDIVIVNNKNELVRGIIGNKSHHASQPDEKYIVTSIKNIYIDAGFKNKKD
;
A
#
# COMPACT_ATOMS: atom_id res chain seq x y z
N MET A 1 -11.86 -18.83 -23.65
CA MET A 1 -12.14 -18.54 -22.24
C MET A 1 -10.94 -19.02 -21.41
N PRO A 2 -10.46 -18.28 -20.42
CA PRO A 2 -9.34 -18.74 -19.57
C PRO A 2 -9.76 -20.01 -18.81
N ASN A 3 -8.79 -20.90 -18.58
CA ASN A 3 -9.01 -22.14 -17.84
C ASN A 3 -9.26 -21.79 -16.36
N ILE A 4 -10.18 -22.50 -15.69
CA ILE A 4 -10.50 -22.30 -14.27
C ILE A 4 -9.23 -22.36 -13.38
N LYS A 5 -8.26 -23.24 -13.71
CA LYS A 5 -6.98 -23.31 -12.99
C LYS A 5 -6.15 -22.02 -13.14
N GLU A 6 -6.16 -21.40 -14.30
CA GLU A 6 -5.46 -20.12 -14.55
C GLU A 6 -6.13 -18.97 -13.80
N VAL A 7 -7.46 -18.92 -13.80
CA VAL A 7 -8.23 -17.91 -13.05
C VAL A 7 -7.93 -18.03 -11.55
N ASN A 8 -7.94 -19.24 -10.99
CA ASN A 8 -7.62 -19.47 -9.59
C ASN A 8 -6.16 -19.08 -9.24
N SER A 9 -5.22 -19.32 -10.17
CA SER A 9 -3.81 -18.92 -9.99
C SER A 9 -3.66 -17.40 -9.98
N ILE A 10 -4.35 -16.70 -10.86
CA ILE A 10 -4.34 -15.21 -10.94
C ILE A 10 -4.98 -14.63 -9.68
N SER A 11 -6.14 -15.13 -9.26
CA SER A 11 -6.83 -14.67 -8.05
C SER A 11 -5.96 -14.83 -6.81
N LYS A 12 -5.27 -15.96 -6.66
CA LYS A 12 -4.34 -16.19 -5.56
C LYS A 12 -3.16 -15.21 -5.58
N THR A 13 -2.57 -14.99 -6.75
CA THR A 13 -1.46 -14.04 -6.91
C THR A 13 -1.90 -12.62 -6.56
N LEU A 14 -3.11 -12.22 -6.97
CA LEU A 14 -3.69 -10.93 -6.63
C LEU A 14 -3.90 -10.79 -5.12
N GLU A 15 -4.50 -11.80 -4.48
CA GLU A 15 -4.68 -11.84 -3.02
C GLU A 15 -3.35 -11.68 -2.28
N GLU A 16 -2.32 -12.42 -2.68
CA GLU A 16 -0.99 -12.31 -2.09
C GLU A 16 -0.39 -10.90 -2.27
N LEU A 17 -0.53 -10.30 -3.46
CA LEU A 17 -0.01 -8.96 -3.76
C LEU A 17 -0.70 -7.84 -2.97
N VAL A 18 -2.03 -7.88 -2.85
CA VAL A 18 -2.77 -6.81 -2.14
C VAL A 18 -2.53 -6.82 -0.62
N LEU A 19 -2.05 -7.93 -0.08
CA LEU A 19 -1.69 -8.08 1.33
C LEU A 19 -0.26 -7.62 1.66
N ILE A 20 0.58 -7.36 0.64
CA ILE A 20 1.95 -6.87 0.83
C ILE A 20 1.94 -5.35 0.89
N SER A 21 2.45 -4.76 1.97
CA SER A 21 2.64 -3.32 2.05
C SER A 21 3.66 -2.84 1.01
N GLY A 22 3.25 -1.88 0.19
CA GLY A 22 4.06 -1.35 -0.91
C GLY A 22 3.68 0.10 -1.23
N LEU A 23 3.83 1.01 -0.26
CA LEU A 23 3.63 2.44 -0.50
C LEU A 23 4.67 2.96 -1.50
N SER A 24 4.34 3.97 -2.29
CA SER A 24 5.29 4.64 -3.21
C SER A 24 6.56 5.05 -2.48
N GLY A 25 7.72 4.60 -2.98
CA GLY A 25 9.02 4.74 -2.34
C GLY A 25 9.36 3.65 -1.30
N TYR A 26 8.44 2.74 -1.01
CA TYR A 26 8.60 1.64 -0.05
C TYR A 26 8.19 0.28 -0.64
N GLU A 27 8.36 0.08 -1.95
CA GLU A 27 7.91 -1.10 -2.69
C GLU A 27 8.81 -2.33 -2.51
N THR A 28 9.82 -2.27 -1.66
CA THR A 28 10.84 -3.34 -1.52
C THR A 28 10.21 -4.71 -1.27
N ASN A 29 9.15 -4.79 -0.46
CA ASN A 29 8.49 -6.06 -0.16
C ASN A 29 7.78 -6.63 -1.39
N VAL A 30 7.07 -5.80 -2.15
CA VAL A 30 6.41 -6.17 -3.41
C VAL A 30 7.44 -6.62 -4.43
N LYS A 31 8.52 -5.86 -4.60
CA LYS A 31 9.64 -6.21 -5.48
C LYS A 31 10.24 -7.57 -5.14
N ASN A 32 10.50 -7.83 -3.86
CA ASN A 32 11.07 -9.10 -3.40
C ASN A 32 10.13 -10.29 -3.68
N TYR A 33 8.83 -10.11 -3.44
CA TYR A 33 7.82 -11.10 -3.78
C TYR A 33 7.83 -11.41 -5.28
N LEU A 34 7.74 -10.39 -6.13
CA LEU A 34 7.75 -10.54 -7.59
C LEU A 34 9.03 -11.19 -8.10
N SER A 35 10.20 -10.76 -7.59
CA SER A 35 11.50 -11.37 -7.93
C SER A 35 11.54 -12.86 -7.60
N LYS A 36 10.99 -13.26 -6.44
CA LYS A 36 10.87 -14.67 -6.06
C LYS A 36 9.97 -15.44 -7.01
N GLN A 37 8.81 -14.89 -7.36
CA GLN A 37 7.88 -15.54 -8.31
C GLN A 37 8.50 -15.73 -9.69
N LEU A 38 9.23 -14.72 -10.18
CA LEU A 38 9.91 -14.79 -11.47
C LEU A 38 11.07 -15.80 -11.45
N LYS A 39 11.84 -15.86 -10.36
CA LYS A 39 12.90 -16.88 -10.17
C LYS A 39 12.35 -18.31 -10.18
N ASN A 40 11.20 -18.54 -9.57
CA ASN A 40 10.53 -19.84 -9.59
C ASN A 40 10.15 -20.29 -11.01
N LYS A 41 10.03 -19.34 -11.94
CA LYS A 41 9.82 -19.60 -13.39
C LYS A 41 11.13 -19.60 -14.19
N SER A 42 12.29 -19.68 -13.51
CA SER A 42 13.63 -19.64 -14.12
C SER A 42 13.97 -18.35 -14.87
N LEU A 43 13.27 -17.25 -14.55
CA LEU A 43 13.50 -15.95 -15.14
C LEU A 43 14.49 -15.13 -14.29
N LYS A 44 15.44 -14.48 -14.95
CA LYS A 44 16.42 -13.62 -14.31
C LYS A 44 15.86 -12.20 -14.18
N THR A 45 16.03 -11.61 -13.01
CA THR A 45 15.61 -10.24 -12.73
C THR A 45 16.80 -9.38 -12.33
N THR A 46 16.73 -8.10 -12.68
CA THR A 46 17.63 -7.03 -12.22
C THR A 46 16.82 -5.92 -11.61
N SER A 47 17.45 -5.07 -10.81
CA SER A 47 16.82 -3.86 -10.28
C SER A 47 17.72 -2.67 -10.59
N ASP A 48 17.11 -1.55 -10.98
CA ASP A 48 17.82 -0.31 -11.18
C ASP A 48 17.93 0.52 -9.88
N VAL A 49 18.53 1.70 -9.97
CA VAL A 49 18.73 2.61 -8.83
C VAL A 49 17.44 3.23 -8.30
N LEU A 50 16.38 3.24 -9.11
CA LEU A 50 15.04 3.71 -8.70
C LEU A 50 14.21 2.62 -8.04
N GLY A 51 14.72 1.38 -8.03
CA GLY A 51 14.01 0.25 -7.45
C GLY A 51 13.12 -0.53 -8.42
N ASN A 52 13.07 -0.15 -9.71
CA ASN A 52 12.33 -0.91 -10.71
C ASN A 52 12.82 -2.36 -10.78
N LEU A 53 11.90 -3.30 -10.97
CA LEU A 53 12.22 -4.69 -11.22
C LEU A 53 12.12 -4.94 -12.73
N VAL A 54 13.24 -5.34 -13.32
CA VAL A 54 13.33 -5.63 -14.76
C VAL A 54 13.56 -7.11 -14.99
N CYS A 55 12.76 -7.72 -15.86
CA CYS A 55 12.92 -9.08 -16.33
C CYS A 55 13.02 -9.08 -17.86
N THR A 56 14.11 -9.58 -18.39
CA THR A 56 14.33 -9.67 -19.83
C THR A 56 14.23 -11.13 -20.29
N MET A 57 13.35 -11.35 -21.25
CA MET A 57 13.23 -12.63 -21.95
C MET A 57 13.77 -12.46 -23.36
N LYS A 58 14.69 -13.35 -23.76
CA LYS A 58 15.19 -13.36 -25.14
C LYS A 58 14.11 -13.91 -26.05
N GLY A 59 13.87 -13.21 -27.13
CA GLY A 59 13.01 -13.60 -28.24
C GLY A 59 13.80 -13.73 -29.53
N ASP A 60 13.11 -13.62 -30.65
CA ASP A 60 13.71 -13.57 -32.00
C ASP A 60 14.31 -12.16 -32.20
N GLU A 61 15.65 -12.11 -32.37
CA GLU A 61 16.40 -10.83 -32.53
C GLU A 61 16.09 -10.10 -33.85
N THR A 62 15.42 -10.78 -34.79
CA THR A 62 14.96 -10.17 -36.07
C THR A 62 13.66 -9.39 -35.93
N LEU A 63 12.95 -9.56 -34.82
CA LEU A 63 11.68 -8.92 -34.52
C LEU A 63 11.83 -7.73 -33.57
N PRO A 64 10.92 -6.75 -33.60
CA PRO A 64 10.90 -5.65 -32.64
C PRO A 64 10.72 -6.13 -31.20
N SER A 65 11.40 -5.45 -30.26
CA SER A 65 11.22 -5.70 -28.84
C SER A 65 9.87 -5.20 -28.34
N VAL A 66 9.27 -5.94 -27.40
CA VAL A 66 8.03 -5.57 -26.73
C VAL A 66 8.33 -5.33 -25.24
N ILE A 67 7.83 -4.22 -24.71
CA ILE A 67 7.91 -3.89 -23.29
C ILE A 67 6.51 -4.03 -22.68
N LEU A 68 6.42 -4.81 -21.61
CA LEU A 68 5.27 -4.84 -20.70
C LEU A 68 5.66 -4.17 -19.40
N PHE A 69 4.86 -3.23 -18.91
CA PHE A 69 5.14 -2.54 -17.66
C PHE A 69 3.88 -2.38 -16.82
N ALA A 70 4.08 -2.39 -15.49
CA ALA A 70 3.05 -2.11 -14.51
C ALA A 70 3.72 -1.48 -13.27
N HIS A 71 2.96 -0.67 -12.51
CA HIS A 71 3.46 -0.14 -11.25
C HIS A 71 3.36 -1.18 -10.13
N MET A 72 4.22 -1.05 -9.11
CA MET A 72 4.27 -1.93 -7.94
C MET A 72 3.70 -1.28 -6.68
N ASP A 73 3.55 0.05 -6.69
CA ASP A 73 3.14 0.80 -5.52
C ASP A 73 1.63 0.74 -5.28
N GLN A 74 1.29 0.95 -4.03
CA GLN A 74 -0.07 1.12 -3.54
C GLN A 74 -0.22 2.53 -2.97
N LEU A 75 -1.45 3.03 -2.97
CA LEU A 75 -1.80 4.25 -2.25
C LEU A 75 -1.72 4.03 -0.73
N GLY A 76 -1.50 5.10 0.02
CA GLY A 76 -1.44 5.04 1.47
C GLY A 76 -0.99 6.37 2.07
N PHE A 77 -0.33 6.29 3.22
CA PHE A 77 0.05 7.46 4.00
C PHE A 77 1.49 7.37 4.47
N VAL A 78 2.12 8.53 4.65
CA VAL A 78 3.34 8.67 5.44
C VAL A 78 3.01 9.34 6.77
N VAL A 79 3.69 8.91 7.83
CA VAL A 79 3.56 9.52 9.15
C VAL A 79 4.20 10.90 9.11
N LYS A 80 3.38 11.92 9.42
CA LYS A 80 3.81 13.33 9.48
C LYS A 80 4.22 13.74 10.89
N LYS A 81 3.48 13.26 11.89
CA LYS A 81 3.68 13.61 13.31
C LYS A 81 3.01 12.57 14.19
N ILE A 82 3.64 12.25 15.31
CA ILE A 82 3.00 11.56 16.44
C ILE A 82 2.72 12.61 17.52
N GLU A 83 1.47 12.70 17.93
CA GLU A 83 1.02 13.65 18.95
C GLU A 83 1.31 13.14 20.36
N ASP A 84 1.30 14.03 21.34
CA ASP A 84 1.64 13.69 22.74
C ASP A 84 0.67 12.66 23.36
N ASN A 85 -0.56 12.60 22.86
CA ASN A 85 -1.59 11.63 23.24
C ASN A 85 -1.52 10.31 22.48
N GLY A 86 -0.49 10.11 21.64
CA GLY A 86 -0.28 8.88 20.87
C GLY A 86 -0.99 8.82 19.51
N PHE A 87 -1.83 9.79 19.17
CA PHE A 87 -2.46 9.84 17.83
C PHE A 87 -1.44 10.19 16.75
N ILE A 88 -1.61 9.60 15.58
CA ILE A 88 -0.68 9.73 14.47
C ILE A 88 -1.32 10.58 13.37
N ARG A 89 -0.67 11.68 13.01
CA ARG A 89 -1.03 12.50 11.87
C ARG A 89 -0.28 12.03 10.63
N VAL A 90 -0.97 12.03 9.52
CA VAL A 90 -0.47 11.47 8.27
C VAL A 90 -0.60 12.47 7.13
N GLU A 91 0.17 12.22 6.08
CA GLU A 91 0.04 12.84 4.78
C GLU A 91 -0.19 11.73 3.75
N TRP A 92 -1.04 11.95 2.76
CA TRP A 92 -1.32 10.94 1.75
C TRP A 92 -0.20 10.81 0.71
N VAL A 93 -0.08 9.61 0.18
CA VAL A 93 0.73 9.30 -0.99
C VAL A 93 -0.18 8.58 -1.99
N GLY A 94 -0.33 9.16 -3.17
CA GLY A 94 -1.33 8.75 -4.14
C GLY A 94 -2.69 9.40 -3.93
N GLY A 95 -3.63 9.13 -4.83
CA GLY A 95 -4.99 9.70 -4.78
C GLY A 95 -5.94 8.80 -4.00
N ILE A 96 -6.36 9.23 -2.81
CA ILE A 96 -7.31 8.50 -1.98
C ILE A 96 -8.59 9.34 -1.81
N PRO A 97 -9.78 8.81 -2.11
CA PRO A 97 -11.01 9.52 -1.84
C PRO A 97 -11.22 9.72 -0.34
N GLU A 98 -11.24 10.98 0.14
CA GLU A 98 -11.40 11.28 1.57
C GLU A 98 -12.67 10.67 2.17
N LYS A 99 -13.72 10.55 1.38
CA LYS A 99 -15.00 9.92 1.78
C LYS A 99 -14.86 8.46 2.21
N ALA A 100 -13.84 7.75 1.72
CA ALA A 100 -13.63 6.33 2.00
C ALA A 100 -12.75 6.08 3.23
N LEU A 101 -12.20 7.13 3.87
CA LEU A 101 -11.15 6.98 4.88
C LEU A 101 -11.68 6.74 6.29
N ALA A 102 -12.79 7.39 6.65
CA ALA A 102 -13.31 7.34 8.01
C ALA A 102 -13.57 5.90 8.47
N SER A 103 -13.04 5.54 9.64
CA SER A 103 -13.19 4.22 10.28
C SER A 103 -12.58 3.05 9.51
N GLN A 104 -11.68 3.30 8.56
CA GLN A 104 -10.96 2.22 7.88
C GLN A 104 -9.83 1.67 8.76
N ASP A 105 -9.65 0.35 8.70
CA ASP A 105 -8.48 -0.31 9.25
C ASP A 105 -7.23 0.07 8.44
N ILE A 106 -6.12 0.24 9.15
CA ILE A 106 -4.84 0.59 8.54
C ILE A 106 -3.71 -0.23 9.17
N VAL A 107 -2.69 -0.49 8.37
CA VAL A 107 -1.45 -1.10 8.83
C VAL A 107 -0.32 -0.08 8.73
N ILE A 108 0.35 0.14 9.84
CA ILE A 108 1.53 1.00 9.95
C ILE A 108 2.75 0.10 9.93
N VAL A 109 3.72 0.42 9.07
CA VAL A 109 5.02 -0.25 9.01
C VAL A 109 6.06 0.65 9.67
N ASN A 110 6.71 0.18 10.73
CA ASN A 110 7.76 0.94 11.40
C ASN A 110 9.15 0.69 10.78
N ASN A 111 10.16 1.41 11.27
CA ASN A 111 11.53 1.30 10.76
C ASN A 111 12.19 -0.08 10.97
N LYS A 112 11.59 -0.93 11.80
CA LYS A 112 12.02 -2.32 12.02
C LYS A 112 11.24 -3.30 11.15
N ASN A 113 10.39 -2.80 10.24
CA ASN A 113 9.48 -3.60 9.41
C ASN A 113 8.43 -4.39 10.23
N GLU A 114 8.11 -3.91 11.45
CA GLU A 114 7.06 -4.46 12.28
C GLU A 114 5.72 -3.83 11.87
N LEU A 115 4.66 -4.63 11.92
CA LEU A 115 3.31 -4.22 11.54
C LEU A 115 2.50 -3.82 12.78
N VAL A 116 2.02 -2.61 12.80
CA VAL A 116 1.11 -2.10 13.84
C VAL A 116 -0.24 -1.82 13.22
N ARG A 117 -1.30 -2.37 13.79
CA ARG A 117 -2.66 -2.08 13.34
C ARG A 117 -3.16 -0.80 13.97
N GLY A 118 -3.95 -0.06 13.22
CA GLY A 118 -4.64 1.14 13.68
C GLY A 118 -5.94 1.34 12.93
N ILE A 119 -6.68 2.34 13.34
CA ILE A 119 -7.93 2.75 12.70
C ILE A 119 -7.85 4.24 12.36
N ILE A 120 -8.38 4.64 11.22
CA ILE A 120 -8.54 6.04 10.89
C ILE A 120 -9.67 6.60 11.75
N GLY A 121 -9.29 7.49 12.68
CA GLY A 121 -10.22 8.07 13.63
C GLY A 121 -11.25 8.96 12.94
N ASN A 122 -12.45 8.91 13.45
CA ASN A 122 -13.56 9.76 13.03
C ASN A 122 -14.26 10.35 14.24
N LYS A 123 -14.80 11.55 14.10
CA LYS A 123 -15.61 12.17 15.14
C LYS A 123 -16.90 11.38 15.33
N SER A 124 -17.23 11.06 16.59
CA SER A 124 -18.47 10.33 16.91
C SER A 124 -19.69 11.10 16.42
N HIS A 125 -20.71 10.40 15.94
CA HIS A 125 -21.98 10.97 15.53
C HIS A 125 -22.63 11.82 16.64
N HIS A 126 -22.53 11.37 17.89
CA HIS A 126 -23.08 12.09 19.04
C HIS A 126 -22.27 13.35 19.43
N ALA A 127 -21.01 13.39 19.07
CA ALA A 127 -20.14 14.55 19.31
C ALA A 127 -20.13 15.55 18.13
N SER A 128 -20.74 15.19 16.98
CA SER A 128 -20.80 16.02 15.80
C SER A 128 -21.98 17.00 15.86
N GLN A 129 -21.74 18.25 15.46
CA GLN A 129 -22.82 19.21 15.24
C GLN A 129 -23.67 18.78 14.03
N PRO A 130 -24.94 19.25 13.93
CA PRO A 130 -25.84 18.85 12.83
C PRO A 130 -25.27 19.12 11.43
N ASP A 131 -24.55 20.21 11.25
CA ASP A 131 -23.89 20.62 10.01
C ASP A 131 -22.62 19.80 9.70
N GLU A 132 -21.91 19.33 10.72
CA GLU A 132 -20.71 18.51 10.56
C GLU A 132 -21.00 17.07 10.06
N LYS A 133 -22.22 16.56 10.30
CA LYS A 133 -22.56 15.15 10.03
C LYS A 133 -22.44 14.75 8.56
N TYR A 134 -22.52 15.70 7.67
CA TYR A 134 -22.48 15.49 6.21
C TYR A 134 -21.19 16.00 5.57
N ILE A 135 -20.25 16.54 6.38
CA ILE A 135 -18.98 17.05 5.90
C ILE A 135 -17.96 15.92 5.87
N VAL A 136 -17.25 15.79 4.75
CA VAL A 136 -16.13 14.88 4.61
C VAL A 136 -14.93 15.46 5.36
N THR A 137 -14.36 14.68 6.29
CA THR A 137 -13.17 15.10 7.06
C THR A 137 -11.97 15.21 6.13
N SER A 138 -11.39 16.41 6.04
CA SER A 138 -10.16 16.63 5.28
C SER A 138 -8.99 15.86 5.89
N ILE A 139 -8.04 15.43 5.04
CA ILE A 139 -6.81 14.74 5.46
C ILE A 139 -6.05 15.49 6.56
N LYS A 140 -6.10 16.81 6.56
CA LYS A 140 -5.46 17.65 7.60
C LYS A 140 -6.00 17.39 9.00
N ASN A 141 -7.24 16.92 9.11
CA ASN A 141 -7.94 16.67 10.36
C ASN A 141 -8.02 15.16 10.68
N ILE A 142 -7.64 14.31 9.77
CA ILE A 142 -7.59 12.86 9.97
C ILE A 142 -6.45 12.54 10.95
N TYR A 143 -6.68 11.55 11.80
CA TYR A 143 -5.68 10.95 12.67
C TYR A 143 -5.85 9.44 12.67
N ILE A 144 -4.77 8.74 13.00
CA ILE A 144 -4.79 7.29 13.20
C ILE A 144 -4.67 7.02 14.69
N ASP A 145 -5.55 6.17 15.17
CA ASP A 145 -5.50 5.59 16.50
C ASP A 145 -4.94 4.17 16.39
N ALA A 146 -3.76 3.95 16.97
CA ALA A 146 -3.11 2.65 17.02
C ALA A 146 -3.06 2.09 18.46
N GLY A 147 -3.86 2.67 19.37
CA GLY A 147 -3.96 2.24 20.77
C GLY A 147 -2.83 2.74 21.67
N PHE A 148 -1.96 3.62 21.17
CA PHE A 148 -0.90 4.23 21.97
C PHE A 148 -1.47 5.29 22.92
N LYS A 149 -0.92 5.37 24.13
CA LYS A 149 -1.36 6.33 25.16
C LYS A 149 -0.56 7.63 25.12
N ASN A 150 0.61 7.59 24.55
CA ASN A 150 1.50 8.74 24.43
C ASN A 150 2.52 8.54 23.30
N LYS A 151 3.24 9.60 22.99
CA LYS A 151 4.23 9.65 21.90
C LYS A 151 5.42 8.70 22.09
N LYS A 152 5.67 8.19 23.30
CA LYS A 152 6.85 7.35 23.60
C LYS A 152 6.53 5.85 23.45
N ASP A 153 5.26 5.49 23.42
CA ASP A 153 4.82 4.12 23.19
C ASP A 153 5.13 3.69 21.74
#